data_4ddebf7175b1b88a0c4dad1ca90fbf50
#
_entry.id   4ddebf7175b1b88a0c4dad1ca90fbf50
#
_cell.length_a   1.000
_cell.length_b   1.000
_cell.length_c   1.000
_cell.angle_alpha   90.00
_cell.angle_beta   90.00
_cell.angle_gamma   90.00
#
_symmetry.space_group_name_H-M   'P 1'
#
loop_
_entity.id
_entity.type
_entity.pdbx_description
1 polymer ?
#
loop_
_entity_poly.entity_id
_entity_poly.type
_entity_poly.pdbx_seq_one_letter_code
_entity_poly.pdbx_strand_id
1 'polypeptide(L)'
;MKTKVVKRYVIGVLLLVIINLVVLDYFFIKNYVNEKYVLGDATTSAATAACPSGCLTAINKLVSSTTSTAAAKEYFVPLGTGANTTNDWADVSGASAYIDTAQYPRIKKVVFEATVAVPTGNQVAYVRLFNKTDGHPVWFSEMSMNTTGPTLLTSQSITLDKGSKLYQVQMKTQLQYPANLNQSRIHITTY
;
A
#
# COMPACT_ATOMS: atom_id res chain seq x y z
N MET A 1 -42.39 -38.93 -17.51
CA MET A 1 -41.79 -38.18 -18.62
C MET A 1 -41.03 -36.93 -18.19
N LYS A 2 -41.44 -36.20 -17.14
CA LYS A 2 -40.80 -34.96 -16.62
C LYS A 2 -39.38 -35.12 -16.06
N THR A 3 -39.07 -36.23 -15.42
CA THR A 3 -37.77 -36.50 -14.78
C THR A 3 -36.59 -36.66 -15.76
N LYS A 4 -36.85 -37.22 -16.96
CA LYS A 4 -35.80 -37.39 -18.01
C LYS A 4 -35.38 -36.05 -18.63
N VAL A 5 -36.33 -35.09 -18.76
CA VAL A 5 -36.06 -33.75 -19.31
C VAL A 5 -35.24 -32.93 -18.34
N VAL A 6 -35.59 -32.95 -17.04
CA VAL A 6 -34.85 -32.22 -15.99
C VAL A 6 -33.42 -32.77 -15.87
N LYS A 7 -33.20 -34.06 -15.93
CA LYS A 7 -31.86 -34.66 -15.89
C LYS A 7 -30.96 -34.23 -17.06
N ARG A 8 -31.52 -34.12 -18.27
CA ARG A 8 -30.80 -33.63 -19.46
C ARG A 8 -30.46 -32.16 -19.34
N TYR A 9 -31.35 -31.33 -18.77
CA TYR A 9 -31.12 -29.94 -18.54
C TYR A 9 -30.00 -29.70 -17.49
N VAL A 10 -30.03 -30.42 -16.38
CA VAL A 10 -28.99 -30.37 -15.33
C VAL A 10 -27.61 -30.73 -15.87
N ILE A 11 -27.54 -31.80 -16.69
CA ILE A 11 -26.28 -32.24 -17.33
C ILE A 11 -25.77 -31.15 -18.28
N GLY A 12 -26.65 -30.49 -19.07
CA GLY A 12 -26.26 -29.39 -19.96
C GLY A 12 -25.70 -28.17 -19.23
N VAL A 13 -26.32 -27.77 -18.12
CA VAL A 13 -25.84 -26.67 -17.28
C VAL A 13 -24.50 -27.04 -16.65
N LEU A 14 -24.32 -28.24 -16.16
CA LEU A 14 -23.07 -28.68 -15.55
C LEU A 14 -21.90 -28.67 -16.56
N LEU A 15 -22.14 -29.11 -17.80
CA LEU A 15 -21.16 -29.04 -18.88
C LEU A 15 -20.77 -27.60 -19.23
N LEU A 16 -21.73 -26.67 -19.24
CA LEU A 16 -21.48 -25.25 -19.49
C LEU A 16 -20.58 -24.63 -18.39
N VAL A 17 -20.81 -24.98 -17.14
CA VAL A 17 -19.98 -24.52 -16.01
C VAL A 17 -18.56 -25.05 -16.11
N ILE A 18 -18.39 -26.34 -16.46
CA ILE A 18 -17.06 -26.94 -16.63
C ILE A 18 -16.28 -26.28 -17.76
N ILE A 19 -16.94 -26.01 -18.90
CA ILE A 19 -16.30 -25.31 -20.04
C ILE A 19 -15.85 -23.92 -19.62
N ASN A 20 -16.68 -23.17 -18.87
CA ASN A 20 -16.32 -21.84 -18.39
C ASN A 20 -15.10 -21.86 -17.44
N LEU A 21 -15.02 -22.84 -16.55
CA LEU A 21 -13.86 -23.03 -15.65
C LEU A 21 -12.58 -23.32 -16.43
N VAL A 22 -12.63 -24.20 -17.43
CA VAL A 22 -11.46 -24.52 -18.26
C VAL A 22 -10.97 -23.31 -19.05
N VAL A 23 -11.89 -22.48 -19.56
CA VAL A 23 -11.55 -21.24 -20.27
C VAL A 23 -10.90 -20.23 -19.33
N LEU A 24 -11.41 -20.07 -18.11
CA LEU A 24 -10.84 -19.19 -17.11
C LEU A 24 -9.41 -19.65 -16.72
N ASP A 25 -9.20 -20.94 -16.47
CA ASP A 25 -7.88 -21.49 -16.16
C ASP A 25 -6.88 -21.27 -17.29
N TYR A 26 -7.32 -21.44 -18.54
CA TYR A 26 -6.47 -21.16 -19.71
C TYR A 26 -6.04 -19.68 -19.77
N PHE A 27 -6.95 -18.74 -19.51
CA PHE A 27 -6.62 -17.31 -19.47
C PHE A 27 -5.68 -16.95 -18.31
N PHE A 28 -5.88 -17.57 -17.14
CA PHE A 28 -4.99 -17.38 -15.98
C PHE A 28 -3.58 -17.87 -16.27
N ILE A 29 -3.44 -19.07 -16.82
CA ILE A 29 -2.14 -19.66 -17.16
C ILE A 29 -1.43 -18.82 -18.23
N LYS A 30 -2.15 -18.38 -19.27
CA LYS A 30 -1.58 -17.55 -20.34
C LYS A 30 -1.09 -16.19 -19.83
N ASN A 31 -1.81 -15.55 -18.92
CA ASN A 31 -1.38 -14.28 -18.31
C ASN A 31 -0.20 -14.49 -17.34
N TYR A 32 -0.20 -15.59 -16.58
CA TYR A 32 0.88 -15.89 -15.64
C TYR A 32 2.20 -16.25 -16.34
N VAL A 33 2.15 -16.88 -17.49
CA VAL A 33 3.35 -17.24 -18.29
C VAL A 33 3.94 -16.00 -18.99
N ASN A 34 3.12 -15.00 -19.36
CA ASN A 34 3.62 -13.79 -20.01
C ASN A 34 4.38 -12.83 -19.08
N GLU A 35 4.19 -12.91 -17.76
CA GLU A 35 4.93 -12.05 -16.82
C GLU A 35 6.34 -12.56 -16.46
N LYS A 36 6.71 -13.79 -16.85
CA LYS A 36 8.00 -14.40 -16.46
C LYS A 36 9.16 -14.20 -17.42
N TYR A 37 9.02 -13.47 -18.51
CA TYR A 37 10.09 -13.27 -19.48
C TYR A 37 10.49 -11.82 -19.66
N VAL A 38 10.95 -11.16 -18.59
CA VAL A 38 11.86 -10.01 -18.68
C VAL A 38 13.02 -10.24 -17.71
N LEU A 39 13.75 -11.33 -17.89
CA LEU A 39 15.14 -11.39 -17.45
C LEU A 39 15.98 -10.93 -18.64
N GLY A 40 16.42 -9.68 -18.58
CA GLY A 40 17.43 -9.18 -19.48
C GLY A 40 18.72 -9.96 -19.27
N ASP A 41 19.07 -10.78 -20.23
CA ASP A 41 20.36 -11.45 -20.33
C ASP A 41 21.45 -10.39 -20.57
N ALA A 42 22.13 -9.97 -19.50
CA ALA A 42 23.33 -9.17 -19.60
C ALA A 42 24.48 -10.09 -20.07
N THR A 43 24.57 -10.30 -21.38
CA THR A 43 25.78 -10.88 -21.98
C THR A 43 26.94 -9.94 -21.74
N THR A 44 27.75 -10.24 -20.74
CA THR A 44 29.07 -9.65 -20.49
C THR A 44 30.00 -10.04 -21.65
N SER A 45 30.00 -9.25 -22.71
CA SER A 45 31.09 -9.25 -23.65
C SER A 45 32.26 -8.50 -23.02
N ALA A 46 33.23 -9.24 -22.49
CA ALA A 46 34.50 -8.69 -22.04
C ALA A 46 35.30 -8.17 -23.23
N ALA A 47 35.05 -6.94 -23.65
CA ALA A 47 35.94 -6.18 -24.49
C ALA A 47 36.91 -5.44 -23.55
N THR A 48 38.13 -5.96 -23.43
CA THR A 48 39.30 -5.28 -22.84
C THR A 48 39.68 -4.09 -23.72
N ALA A 49 38.93 -3.02 -23.64
CA ALA A 49 39.32 -1.71 -24.14
C ALA A 49 40.01 -0.97 -22.99
N ALA A 50 41.34 -0.93 -23.03
CA ALA A 50 42.14 -0.11 -22.12
C ALA A 50 41.72 1.37 -22.30
N CYS A 51 41.03 1.93 -21.29
CA CYS A 51 40.69 3.35 -21.29
C CYS A 51 41.96 4.20 -21.27
N PRO A 52 42.10 5.21 -22.15
CA PRO A 52 43.22 6.15 -22.11
C PRO A 52 43.26 6.80 -20.69
N SER A 53 44.49 6.99 -20.18
CA SER A 53 44.72 7.54 -18.83
C SER A 53 43.98 8.86 -18.53
N GLY A 54 43.73 9.67 -19.56
CA GLY A 54 42.94 10.90 -19.45
C GLY A 54 41.47 10.69 -19.12
N CYS A 55 40.87 9.55 -19.49
CA CYS A 55 39.49 9.20 -19.21
C CYS A 55 39.30 8.83 -17.72
N LEU A 56 40.29 8.09 -17.17
CA LEU A 56 40.29 7.74 -15.73
C LEU A 56 40.43 8.98 -14.83
N THR A 57 41.24 9.97 -15.27
CA THR A 57 41.39 11.23 -14.50
C THR A 57 40.11 12.06 -14.51
N ALA A 58 39.39 12.09 -15.64
CA ALA A 58 38.10 12.79 -15.76
C ALA A 58 37.02 12.12 -14.91
N ILE A 59 36.95 10.79 -14.88
CA ILE A 59 36.00 10.03 -14.05
C ILE A 59 36.31 10.22 -12.58
N ASN A 60 37.56 10.15 -12.14
CA ASN A 60 37.96 10.38 -10.77
C ASN A 60 37.66 11.82 -10.30
N LYS A 61 37.79 12.83 -11.18
CA LYS A 61 37.41 14.21 -10.87
C LYS A 61 35.90 14.38 -10.72
N LEU A 62 35.10 13.68 -11.53
CA LEU A 62 33.63 13.65 -11.41
C LEU A 62 33.17 12.92 -10.13
N VAL A 63 33.79 11.79 -9.80
CA VAL A 63 33.48 11.02 -8.58
C VAL A 63 33.89 11.77 -7.31
N SER A 64 34.98 12.55 -7.35
CA SER A 64 35.42 13.36 -6.20
C SER A 64 34.55 14.61 -5.97
N SER A 65 33.75 15.04 -6.95
CA SER A 65 32.85 16.19 -6.85
C SER A 65 31.41 15.81 -6.57
N THR A 66 31.05 14.51 -6.62
CA THR A 66 29.75 14.05 -6.09
C THR A 66 29.80 14.08 -4.58
N THR A 67 29.38 15.18 -3.99
CA THR A 67 28.93 15.20 -2.59
C THR A 67 27.94 14.03 -2.47
N SER A 68 28.31 12.98 -1.75
CA SER A 68 27.45 11.83 -1.50
C SER A 68 26.22 12.33 -0.76
N THR A 69 25.22 12.79 -1.50
CA THR A 69 23.90 12.99 -0.94
C THR A 69 23.42 11.60 -0.56
N ALA A 70 23.46 11.27 0.72
CA ALA A 70 22.98 9.99 1.21
C ALA A 70 21.62 9.74 0.59
N ALA A 71 21.47 8.64 -0.16
CA ALA A 71 20.22 8.31 -0.81
C ALA A 71 19.13 8.21 0.27
N ALA A 72 18.04 8.95 0.10
CA ALA A 72 16.90 8.88 1.01
C ALA A 72 16.37 7.46 1.01
N LYS A 73 16.16 6.88 2.20
CA LYS A 73 15.55 5.56 2.38
C LYS A 73 14.09 5.75 2.78
N GLU A 74 13.23 4.90 2.25
CA GLU A 74 11.80 4.90 2.54
C GLU A 74 11.41 3.62 3.25
N TYR A 75 10.58 3.75 4.28
CA TYR A 75 10.05 2.65 5.07
C TYR A 75 8.53 2.78 5.12
N PHE A 76 7.85 1.65 4.93
CA PHE A 76 6.40 1.55 4.98
C PHE A 76 6.00 0.62 6.11
N VAL A 77 5.38 1.16 7.15
CA VAL A 77 4.89 0.39 8.28
C VAL A 77 3.39 0.18 8.10
N PRO A 78 2.93 -1.03 7.75
CA PRO A 78 1.51 -1.32 7.60
C PRO A 78 0.82 -1.23 8.96
N LEU A 79 -0.37 -0.63 8.98
CA LEU A 79 -1.22 -0.56 10.17
C LEU A 79 -2.37 -1.56 10.09
N GLY A 80 -2.97 -1.74 8.90
CA GLY A 80 -4.05 -2.69 8.67
C GLY A 80 -5.23 -2.11 7.91
N THR A 81 -6.35 -2.81 8.01
CA THR A 81 -7.62 -2.54 7.32
C THR A 81 -8.77 -2.61 8.32
N GLY A 82 -9.98 -2.20 7.93
CA GLY A 82 -11.17 -2.32 8.75
C GLY A 82 -12.32 -1.46 8.26
N ALA A 83 -13.27 -1.19 9.14
CA ALA A 83 -14.42 -0.33 8.86
C ALA A 83 -14.90 0.37 10.13
N ASN A 84 -15.63 1.46 9.94
CA ASN A 84 -16.30 2.16 11.03
C ASN A 84 -17.67 2.72 10.57
N THR A 85 -18.62 2.82 11.52
CA THR A 85 -19.96 3.38 11.29
C THR A 85 -20.33 4.45 12.31
N THR A 86 -19.45 4.74 13.27
CA THR A 86 -19.77 5.68 14.36
C THR A 86 -19.55 7.13 13.93
N ASN A 87 -20.31 8.05 14.49
CA ASN A 87 -20.09 9.49 14.31
C ASN A 87 -19.07 10.07 15.30
N ASP A 88 -18.63 9.29 16.27
CA ASP A 88 -17.51 9.62 17.15
C ASP A 88 -16.22 8.92 16.70
N TRP A 89 -15.07 9.47 17.12
CA TRP A 89 -13.80 8.84 16.88
C TRP A 89 -13.71 7.48 17.55
N ALA A 90 -13.60 6.43 16.77
CA ALA A 90 -13.44 5.06 17.25
C ALA A 90 -12.26 4.37 16.60
N ASP A 91 -11.64 3.48 17.37
CA ASP A 91 -10.53 2.66 16.91
C ASP A 91 -11.01 1.70 15.81
N VAL A 92 -10.27 1.65 14.70
CA VAL A 92 -10.48 0.63 13.67
C VAL A 92 -9.82 -0.65 14.12
N SER A 93 -10.61 -1.66 14.48
CA SER A 93 -10.07 -2.94 14.95
C SER A 93 -9.11 -3.57 13.93
N GLY A 94 -7.95 -4.01 14.41
CA GLY A 94 -6.92 -4.62 13.54
C GLY A 94 -6.07 -3.63 12.74
N ALA A 95 -6.27 -2.31 12.90
CA ALA A 95 -5.49 -1.29 12.21
C ALA A 95 -4.54 -0.55 13.15
N SER A 96 -3.52 -1.25 13.68
CA SER A 96 -2.53 -0.70 14.61
C SER A 96 -1.17 -1.34 14.45
N ALA A 97 -0.11 -0.62 14.84
CA ALA A 97 1.25 -1.15 14.89
C ALA A 97 2.08 -0.45 15.98
N TYR A 98 3.03 -1.18 16.55
CA TYR A 98 4.09 -0.60 17.35
C TYR A 98 5.17 -0.03 16.43
N ILE A 99 5.55 1.23 16.68
CA ILE A 99 6.62 1.90 15.94
C ILE A 99 7.62 2.44 16.94
N ASP A 100 8.87 2.00 16.80
CA ASP A 100 9.99 2.54 17.55
C ASP A 100 10.80 3.48 16.67
N THR A 101 10.73 4.77 16.97
CA THR A 101 11.42 5.80 16.20
C THR A 101 12.95 5.68 16.25
N ALA A 102 13.51 4.95 17.22
CA ALA A 102 14.95 4.70 17.30
C ALA A 102 15.47 3.80 16.16
N GLN A 103 14.57 3.03 15.51
CA GLN A 103 14.93 2.18 14.39
C GLN A 103 15.10 2.95 13.05
N TYR A 104 14.68 4.23 13.01
CA TYR A 104 14.71 5.07 11.81
C TYR A 104 15.71 6.22 11.99
N PRO A 105 16.98 6.05 11.61
CA PRO A 105 17.99 7.08 11.81
C PRO A 105 17.71 8.30 10.92
N ARG A 106 17.81 9.50 11.52
CA ARG A 106 17.66 10.77 10.82
C ARG A 106 16.39 10.87 9.97
N ILE A 107 15.22 10.72 10.62
CA ILE A 107 13.92 10.89 9.98
C ILE A 107 13.85 12.28 9.32
N LYS A 108 13.55 12.28 8.02
CA LYS A 108 13.38 13.49 7.21
C LYS A 108 11.90 13.89 7.14
N LYS A 109 11.03 12.92 6.95
CA LYS A 109 9.59 13.12 6.78
C LYS A 109 8.83 11.87 7.20
N VAL A 110 7.67 12.07 7.82
CA VAL A 110 6.70 11.00 8.08
C VAL A 110 5.35 11.47 7.58
N VAL A 111 4.61 10.61 6.91
CA VAL A 111 3.21 10.82 6.54
C VAL A 111 2.37 9.60 6.92
N PHE A 112 1.12 9.84 7.23
CA PHE A 112 0.11 8.80 7.37
C PHE A 112 -0.65 8.67 6.06
N GLU A 113 -0.75 7.45 5.55
CA GLU A 113 -1.46 7.13 4.31
C GLU A 113 -2.60 6.16 4.61
N ALA A 114 -3.77 6.46 4.10
CA ALA A 114 -4.96 5.63 4.28
C ALA A 114 -5.80 5.59 3.00
N THR A 115 -6.12 4.39 2.54
CA THR A 115 -7.08 4.20 1.45
C THR A 115 -8.46 3.97 2.05
N VAL A 116 -9.35 4.93 1.86
CA VAL A 116 -10.70 4.94 2.45
C VAL A 116 -11.74 4.92 1.34
N ALA A 117 -12.89 4.29 1.59
CA ALA A 117 -14.06 4.32 0.73
C ALA A 117 -15.32 4.56 1.55
N VAL A 118 -16.25 5.34 1.01
CA VAL A 118 -17.62 5.51 1.54
C VAL A 118 -18.58 4.87 0.54
N PRO A 119 -18.98 3.59 0.70
CA PRO A 119 -19.75 2.86 -0.31
C PRO A 119 -21.04 3.53 -0.76
N THR A 120 -21.69 4.27 0.13
CA THR A 120 -22.92 5.00 -0.17
C THR A 120 -22.70 6.36 -0.84
N GLY A 121 -21.49 6.93 -0.72
CA GLY A 121 -21.12 8.23 -1.30
C GLY A 121 -21.90 9.44 -0.78
N ASN A 122 -22.68 9.27 0.29
CA ASN A 122 -23.61 10.29 0.78
C ASN A 122 -23.19 10.92 2.13
N GLN A 123 -21.99 10.64 2.59
CA GLN A 123 -21.45 11.18 3.84
C GLN A 123 -19.94 11.46 3.73
N VAL A 124 -19.43 12.20 4.70
CA VAL A 124 -18.01 12.38 4.89
C VAL A 124 -17.50 11.36 5.91
N ALA A 125 -16.43 10.66 5.54
CA ALA A 125 -15.63 9.86 6.46
C ALA A 125 -14.36 10.61 6.83
N TYR A 126 -13.96 10.49 8.09
CA TYR A 126 -12.72 11.07 8.63
C TYR A 126 -11.84 9.94 9.13
N VAL A 127 -10.56 10.07 8.93
CA VAL A 127 -9.54 9.13 9.39
C VAL A 127 -8.38 9.89 10.00
N ARG A 128 -7.81 9.37 11.10
CA ARG A 128 -6.63 9.93 11.75
C ARG A 128 -5.78 8.83 12.37
N LEU A 129 -4.55 9.18 12.70
CA LEU A 129 -3.67 8.37 13.53
C LEU A 129 -3.78 8.81 15.00
N PHE A 130 -3.77 7.85 15.91
CA PHE A 130 -3.84 8.07 17.35
C PHE A 130 -2.70 7.32 18.06
N ASN A 131 -1.96 8.00 18.91
CA ASN A 131 -0.97 7.37 19.77
C ASN A 131 -1.68 6.79 21.01
N LYS A 132 -1.86 5.47 21.00
CA LYS A 132 -2.54 4.75 22.11
C LYS A 132 -1.69 4.70 23.37
N THR A 133 -0.37 4.71 23.24
CA THR A 133 0.53 4.66 24.39
C THR A 133 0.44 5.92 25.23
N ASP A 134 0.42 7.09 24.59
CA ASP A 134 0.42 8.39 25.27
C ASP A 134 -0.99 9.03 25.30
N GLY A 135 -1.98 8.44 24.65
CA GLY A 135 -3.40 8.80 24.76
C GLY A 135 -3.80 10.07 24.01
N HIS A 136 -3.17 10.38 22.87
CA HIS A 136 -3.50 11.58 22.09
C HIS A 136 -3.50 11.34 20.58
N PRO A 137 -4.27 12.14 19.79
CA PRO A 137 -4.20 12.11 18.34
C PRO A 137 -2.84 12.62 17.86
N VAL A 138 -2.37 12.05 16.75
CA VAL A 138 -1.17 12.56 16.08
C VAL A 138 -1.54 13.79 15.27
N TRP A 139 -0.91 14.93 15.57
CA TRP A 139 -1.20 16.20 14.90
C TRP A 139 -0.96 16.10 13.38
N PHE A 140 -1.83 16.75 12.61
CA PHE A 140 -1.80 16.80 11.14
C PHE A 140 -2.06 15.44 10.43
N SER A 141 -2.44 14.39 11.16
CA SER A 141 -2.80 13.09 10.58
C SER A 141 -4.26 12.98 10.14
N GLU A 142 -5.11 13.94 10.55
CA GLU A 142 -6.54 13.91 10.22
C GLU A 142 -6.76 14.23 8.74
N MET A 143 -7.55 13.38 8.08
CA MET A 143 -7.94 13.50 6.69
C MET A 143 -9.42 13.16 6.55
N SER A 144 -10.04 13.63 5.47
CA SER A 144 -11.46 13.36 5.18
C SER A 144 -11.70 13.07 3.72
N MET A 145 -12.78 12.33 3.43
CA MET A 145 -13.21 12.04 2.07
C MET A 145 -14.72 11.75 2.00
N ASN A 146 -15.29 11.88 0.80
CA ASN A 146 -16.72 11.68 0.53
C ASN A 146 -16.99 10.95 -0.79
N THR A 147 -16.01 10.23 -1.33
CA THR A 147 -16.16 9.51 -2.60
C THR A 147 -16.53 8.04 -2.38
N THR A 148 -17.24 7.43 -3.33
CA THR A 148 -17.67 6.04 -3.26
C THR A 148 -16.52 5.05 -3.44
N GLY A 149 -15.60 5.35 -4.35
CA GLY A 149 -14.47 4.48 -4.64
C GLY A 149 -13.33 4.59 -3.63
N PRO A 150 -12.50 3.55 -3.50
CA PRO A 150 -11.30 3.61 -2.68
C PRO A 150 -10.38 4.73 -3.13
N THR A 151 -10.10 5.67 -2.23
CA THR A 151 -9.24 6.84 -2.51
C THR A 151 -8.07 6.83 -1.53
N LEU A 152 -6.85 6.92 -2.04
CA LEU A 152 -5.66 7.09 -1.23
C LEU A 152 -5.58 8.53 -0.72
N LEU A 153 -5.59 8.67 0.59
CA LEU A 153 -5.38 9.91 1.30
C LEU A 153 -3.96 9.92 1.88
N THR A 154 -3.29 11.04 1.78
CA THR A 154 -1.96 11.26 2.38
C THR A 154 -2.04 12.48 3.27
N SER A 155 -1.63 12.33 4.53
CA SER A 155 -1.61 13.41 5.51
C SER A 155 -0.54 14.45 5.19
N GLN A 156 -0.59 15.58 5.88
CA GLN A 156 0.57 16.46 6.00
C GLN A 156 1.73 15.71 6.68
N SER A 157 2.90 16.35 6.74
CA SER A 157 4.01 15.78 7.51
C SER A 157 3.64 15.75 8.99
N ILE A 158 3.75 14.56 9.59
CA ILE A 158 3.46 14.30 11.00
C ILE A 158 4.75 14.06 11.77
N THR A 159 4.69 14.16 13.10
CA THR A 159 5.77 13.80 14.00
C THR A 159 5.34 12.61 14.85
N LEU A 160 6.16 11.57 14.89
CA LEU A 160 5.97 10.44 15.79
C LEU A 160 6.69 10.71 17.12
N ASP A 161 6.09 10.25 18.23
CA ASP A 161 6.69 10.36 19.54
C ASP A 161 7.91 9.44 19.69
N LYS A 162 8.86 9.85 20.52
CA LYS A 162 10.11 9.11 20.72
C LYS A 162 9.88 7.76 21.39
N GLY A 163 10.68 6.76 21.00
CA GLY A 163 10.65 5.39 21.52
C GLY A 163 9.58 4.54 20.86
N SER A 164 9.30 3.40 21.48
CA SER A 164 8.31 2.42 20.98
C SER A 164 6.91 2.81 21.44
N LYS A 165 6.05 3.16 20.51
CA LYS A 165 4.66 3.60 20.74
C LYS A 165 3.69 2.79 19.90
N LEU A 166 2.50 2.53 20.47
CA LEU A 166 1.40 1.90 19.73
C LEU A 166 0.58 2.99 19.01
N TYR A 167 0.59 2.93 17.69
CA TYR A 167 -0.24 3.79 16.85
C TYR A 167 -1.44 3.01 16.32
N GLN A 168 -2.61 3.64 16.41
CA GLN A 168 -3.91 3.07 16.05
C GLN A 168 -4.60 4.00 15.06
N VAL A 169 -5.19 3.42 14.00
CA VAL A 169 -6.08 4.19 13.12
C VAL A 169 -7.41 4.40 13.81
N GLN A 170 -7.88 5.63 13.83
CA GLN A 170 -9.24 5.98 14.24
C GLN A 170 -10.03 6.53 13.07
N MET A 171 -11.31 6.22 13.01
CA MET A 171 -12.24 6.74 12.02
C MET A 171 -13.52 7.25 12.70
N LYS A 172 -14.19 8.20 12.04
CA LYS A 172 -15.58 8.59 12.32
C LYS A 172 -16.30 8.85 10.99
N THR A 173 -17.62 8.73 11.01
CA THR A 173 -18.49 8.99 9.87
C THR A 173 -19.55 10.03 10.22
N GLN A 174 -19.93 10.88 9.28
CA GLN A 174 -20.85 11.97 9.54
C GLN A 174 -22.29 11.48 9.81
N LEU A 175 -22.76 10.48 9.08
CA LEU A 175 -24.16 10.02 9.10
C LEU A 175 -24.32 8.57 9.61
N GLN A 176 -23.30 8.01 10.26
CA GLN A 176 -23.32 6.65 10.81
C GLN A 176 -23.52 5.53 9.76
N TYR A 177 -23.19 5.79 8.48
CA TYR A 177 -23.10 4.75 7.47
C TYR A 177 -21.68 4.16 7.41
N PRO A 178 -21.52 2.93 6.89
CA PRO A 178 -20.22 2.30 6.79
C PRO A 178 -19.23 3.11 5.97
N ALA A 179 -18.01 3.27 6.50
CA ALA A 179 -16.82 3.68 5.77
C ALA A 179 -15.75 2.61 5.94
N ASN A 180 -15.12 2.23 4.85
CA ASN A 180 -14.14 1.16 4.79
C ASN A 180 -12.71 1.73 4.74
N LEU A 181 -11.84 1.21 5.59
CA LEU A 181 -10.40 1.39 5.54
C LEU A 181 -9.80 0.21 4.77
N ASN A 182 -9.51 0.39 3.50
CA ASN A 182 -8.99 -0.67 2.63
C ASN A 182 -7.52 -0.95 2.86
N GLN A 183 -6.75 0.07 3.26
CA GLN A 183 -5.35 -0.02 3.60
C GLN A 183 -4.96 1.18 4.45
N SER A 184 -4.00 0.98 5.37
CA SER A 184 -3.37 2.08 6.09
C SER A 184 -1.92 1.76 6.40
N ARG A 185 -1.08 2.81 6.38
CA ARG A 185 0.35 2.68 6.67
C ARG A 185 0.96 4.01 7.10
N ILE A 186 2.07 3.93 7.78
CA ILE A 186 2.95 5.07 8.02
C ILE A 186 4.12 4.98 7.04
N HIS A 187 4.37 6.06 6.31
CA HIS A 187 5.47 6.17 5.38
C HIS A 187 6.53 7.10 5.99
N ILE A 188 7.72 6.57 6.21
CA ILE A 188 8.86 7.23 6.85
C ILE A 188 9.97 7.39 5.82
N THR A 189 10.39 8.62 5.58
CA THR A 189 11.56 8.93 4.75
C THR A 189 12.72 9.33 5.66
N THR A 190 13.92 8.77 5.46
CA THR A 190 15.15 9.12 6.20
C THR A 190 16.21 9.67 5.25
N TYR A 191 17.26 10.28 5.83
CA TYR A 191 18.42 10.75 5.05
C TYR A 191 19.39 9.60 4.77
#